data_e4b90188f5803385553479192829e11c
#
_entry.id   e4b90188f5803385553479192829e11c
#
_cell.length_a   1.000
_cell.length_b   1.000
_cell.length_c   1.000
_cell.angle_alpha   90.00
_cell.angle_beta   90.00
_cell.angle_gamma   90.00
#
_symmetry.space_group_name_H-M   'P 1'
#
loop_
_entity.id
_entity.type
_entity.pdbx_description
1 polymer ?
#
loop_
_entity_poly.entity_id
_entity_poly.type
_entity_poly.pdbx_seq_one_letter_code
_entity_poly.pdbx_strand_id
1 'polypeptide(L)'
;MRETILVIDDDEKITSMLRRSLAFEGYTIVTANNGNDGLKKMLEQEPHLVILDVMMPVVDGWEVCRRIREGGSSVPILMLTAKDEVNDRVKGLDLGADDYLIKPFALEELLARVRVLLRRRNERTEQPTNRLHYDNITLDLDTREVFRESQLIELTTKEFDLLHLFMQNPKRVLSRDIIMEKIWGYDYSGESNVLEVYIALLRQKTEEYGHKRIIQTVRGAGYVLRGEN
;
A
#
# COMPACT_ATOMS: atom_id res chain seq x y z
N MET A 1 13.69 -10.87 4.19
CA MET A 1 14.85 -9.95 4.41
C MET A 1 14.71 -9.36 5.80
N ARG A 2 15.80 -8.97 6.46
CA ARG A 2 15.71 -8.28 7.76
C ARG A 2 15.38 -6.82 7.52
N GLU A 3 14.42 -6.27 8.28
CA GLU A 3 14.05 -4.85 8.17
C GLU A 3 15.15 -3.97 8.71
N THR A 4 15.46 -2.88 7.99
CA THR A 4 16.50 -1.91 8.37
C THR A 4 15.84 -0.70 9.03
N ILE A 5 16.32 -0.32 10.21
CA ILE A 5 15.87 0.85 10.97
C ILE A 5 17.01 1.87 11.05
N LEU A 6 16.73 3.10 10.63
CA LEU A 6 17.65 4.23 10.80
C LEU A 6 17.28 4.98 12.09
N VAL A 7 18.24 5.12 12.99
CA VAL A 7 18.10 5.88 14.25
C VAL A 7 18.93 7.16 14.11
N ILE A 8 18.30 8.32 14.24
CA ILE A 8 18.93 9.64 14.14
C ILE A 8 18.72 10.37 15.46
N ASP A 9 19.76 10.48 16.27
CA ASP A 9 19.75 11.12 17.58
C ASP A 9 21.19 11.53 17.92
N ASP A 10 21.43 12.74 18.43
CA ASP A 10 22.76 13.22 18.80
C ASP A 10 23.25 12.68 20.15
N ASP A 11 22.37 12.08 20.96
CA ASP A 11 22.76 11.38 22.19
C ASP A 11 23.24 9.95 21.87
N GLU A 12 24.57 9.76 21.99
CA GLU A 12 25.22 8.47 21.80
C GLU A 12 24.72 7.36 22.76
N LYS A 13 24.21 7.73 23.94
CA LYS A 13 23.66 6.74 24.90
C LYS A 13 22.33 6.20 24.39
N ILE A 14 21.49 7.09 23.87
CA ILE A 14 20.19 6.70 23.28
C ILE A 14 20.41 5.87 22.03
N THR A 15 21.24 6.32 21.08
CA THR A 15 21.53 5.56 19.85
C THR A 15 22.15 4.20 20.14
N SER A 16 23.09 4.11 21.11
CA SER A 16 23.70 2.85 21.52
C SER A 16 22.71 1.89 22.20
N MET A 17 21.82 2.40 23.05
CA MET A 17 20.75 1.63 23.68
C MET A 17 19.77 1.09 22.63
N LEU A 18 19.26 1.95 21.77
CA LEU A 18 18.32 1.58 20.71
C LEU A 18 18.92 0.57 19.73
N ARG A 19 20.18 0.78 19.32
CA ARG A 19 20.89 -0.16 18.45
C ARG A 19 20.96 -1.58 19.05
N ARG A 20 21.30 -1.72 20.33
CA ARG A 20 21.35 -3.03 20.98
C ARG A 20 19.99 -3.67 21.11
N SER A 21 19.00 -2.90 21.56
CA SER A 21 17.66 -3.43 21.81
C SER A 21 16.94 -3.83 20.52
N LEU A 22 17.01 -3.00 19.49
CA LEU A 22 16.38 -3.30 18.20
C LEU A 22 17.14 -4.42 17.44
N ALA A 23 18.47 -4.50 17.57
CA ALA A 23 19.24 -5.61 17.01
C ALA A 23 18.89 -6.95 17.70
N PHE A 24 18.61 -6.93 19.00
CA PHE A 24 18.15 -8.12 19.73
C PHE A 24 16.77 -8.61 19.23
N GLU A 25 15.88 -7.69 18.82
CA GLU A 25 14.60 -7.99 18.17
C GLU A 25 14.76 -8.47 16.71
N GLY A 26 15.97 -8.51 16.19
CA GLY A 26 16.27 -9.06 14.85
C GLY A 26 16.36 -8.04 13.72
N TYR A 27 16.25 -6.73 13.99
CA TYR A 27 16.38 -5.67 13.00
C TYR A 27 17.82 -5.36 12.63
N THR A 28 18.06 -4.86 11.43
CA THR A 28 19.33 -4.26 11.02
C THR A 28 19.30 -2.78 11.38
N ILE A 29 20.29 -2.29 12.16
CA ILE A 29 20.27 -0.92 12.67
C ILE A 29 21.39 -0.09 12.05
N VAL A 30 21.00 1.04 11.48
CA VAL A 30 21.88 2.12 11.02
C VAL A 30 21.69 3.29 11.98
N THR A 31 22.75 3.93 12.41
CA THR A 31 22.70 5.09 13.33
C THR A 31 23.33 6.32 12.69
N ALA A 32 22.75 7.47 12.95
CA ALA A 32 23.31 8.78 12.60
C ALA A 32 23.25 9.69 13.84
N ASN A 33 24.25 10.53 14.04
CA ASN A 33 24.37 11.41 15.20
C ASN A 33 24.07 12.87 14.90
N ASN A 34 23.51 13.17 13.75
CA ASN A 34 23.00 14.49 13.37
C ASN A 34 22.07 14.37 12.15
N GLY A 35 21.28 15.40 11.88
CA GLY A 35 20.30 15.41 10.80
C GLY A 35 20.90 15.27 9.40
N ASN A 36 22.07 15.88 9.13
CA ASN A 36 22.71 15.78 7.81
C ASN A 36 23.20 14.35 7.51
N ASP A 37 23.85 13.69 8.48
CA ASP A 37 24.26 12.28 8.37
C ASP A 37 23.04 11.36 8.23
N GLY A 38 21.97 11.67 8.95
CA GLY A 38 20.69 10.98 8.84
C GLY A 38 20.11 11.03 7.43
N LEU A 39 20.04 12.23 6.83
CA LEU A 39 19.54 12.40 5.45
C LEU A 39 20.41 11.68 4.41
N LYS A 40 21.73 11.71 4.59
CA LYS A 40 22.65 10.97 3.72
C LYS A 40 22.38 9.44 3.81
N LYS A 41 22.32 8.90 5.04
CA LYS A 41 22.07 7.48 5.28
C LYS A 41 20.68 7.04 4.85
N MET A 42 19.69 7.95 4.92
CA MET A 42 18.35 7.71 4.37
C MET A 42 18.39 7.32 2.88
N LEU A 43 19.19 8.02 2.08
CA LEU A 43 19.35 7.76 0.64
C LEU A 43 20.20 6.52 0.34
N GLU A 44 21.25 6.30 1.14
CA GLU A 44 22.21 5.20 0.90
C GLU A 44 21.68 3.84 1.35
N GLN A 45 20.87 3.80 2.41
CA GLN A 45 20.48 2.56 3.08
C GLN A 45 19.01 2.17 2.88
N GLU A 46 18.20 3.06 2.30
CA GLU A 46 16.76 2.86 2.06
C GLU A 46 16.03 2.19 3.26
N PRO A 47 16.05 2.79 4.46
CA PRO A 47 15.55 2.13 5.66
C PRO A 47 14.05 1.87 5.59
N HIS A 48 13.59 0.89 6.37
CA HIS A 48 12.20 0.49 6.47
C HIS A 48 11.42 1.31 7.52
N LEU A 49 12.15 1.95 8.45
CA LEU A 49 11.64 2.84 9.49
C LEU A 49 12.73 3.83 9.86
N VAL A 50 12.35 5.06 10.19
CA VAL A 50 13.23 6.07 10.79
C VAL A 50 12.77 6.36 12.20
N ILE A 51 13.67 6.28 13.19
CA ILE A 51 13.48 6.80 14.54
C ILE A 51 14.29 8.08 14.61
N LEU A 52 13.64 9.20 14.93
CA LEU A 52 14.20 10.53 14.73
C LEU A 52 14.03 11.40 15.97
N ASP A 53 15.13 11.83 16.57
CA ASP A 53 15.06 12.83 17.62
C ASP A 53 14.66 14.21 17.05
N VAL A 54 13.76 14.89 17.76
CA VAL A 54 13.35 16.25 17.42
C VAL A 54 14.43 17.26 17.73
N MET A 55 15.08 17.13 18.88
CA MET A 55 15.96 18.14 19.45
C MET A 55 17.43 17.87 19.09
N MET A 56 17.81 18.14 17.85
CA MET A 56 19.20 18.00 17.40
C MET A 56 19.80 19.35 16.98
N PRO A 57 21.12 19.56 17.17
CA PRO A 57 21.79 20.77 16.71
C PRO A 57 21.91 20.84 15.19
N VAL A 58 21.95 22.07 14.67
CA VAL A 58 22.16 22.45 13.25
C VAL A 58 20.97 22.11 12.35
N VAL A 59 20.56 20.84 12.24
CA VAL A 59 19.38 20.39 11.51
C VAL A 59 18.55 19.56 12.48
N ASP A 60 17.43 20.13 12.92
CA ASP A 60 16.52 19.49 13.85
C ASP A 60 15.70 18.37 13.19
N GLY A 61 15.02 17.58 14.00
CA GLY A 61 14.23 16.44 13.49
C GLY A 61 13.05 16.86 12.63
N TRP A 62 12.47 18.04 12.84
CA TRP A 62 11.40 18.55 12.01
C TRP A 62 11.86 18.82 10.58
N GLU A 63 13.01 19.48 10.46
CA GLU A 63 13.62 19.75 9.16
C GLU A 63 14.06 18.47 8.43
N VAL A 64 14.58 17.47 9.17
CA VAL A 64 14.89 16.15 8.60
C VAL A 64 13.61 15.49 8.09
N CYS A 65 12.54 15.46 8.89
CA CYS A 65 11.26 14.88 8.50
C CYS A 65 10.71 15.55 7.23
N ARG A 66 10.69 16.90 7.21
CA ARG A 66 10.24 17.70 6.06
C ARG A 66 11.00 17.32 4.78
N ARG A 67 12.34 17.27 4.84
CA ARG A 67 13.18 16.93 3.67
C ARG A 67 12.96 15.51 3.18
N ILE A 68 12.75 14.55 4.09
CA ILE A 68 12.41 13.16 3.73
C ILE A 68 11.09 13.14 2.95
N ARG A 69 10.08 13.89 3.40
CA ARG A 69 8.76 13.96 2.75
C ARG A 69 8.79 14.71 1.42
N GLU A 70 9.50 15.84 1.35
CA GLU A 70 9.71 16.58 0.10
C GLU A 70 10.47 15.77 -0.96
N GLY A 71 11.35 14.87 -0.52
CA GLY A 71 12.01 13.89 -1.39
C GLY A 71 11.09 12.74 -1.88
N GLY A 72 9.78 12.78 -1.56
CA GLY A 72 8.79 11.79 -1.99
C GLY A 72 8.83 10.47 -1.21
N SER A 73 9.61 10.37 -0.13
CA SER A 73 9.69 9.14 0.65
C SER A 73 8.49 8.99 1.59
N SER A 74 7.85 7.81 1.54
CA SER A 74 6.78 7.38 2.43
C SER A 74 7.25 6.50 3.59
N VAL A 75 8.57 6.46 3.87
CA VAL A 75 9.12 5.68 4.99
C VAL A 75 8.45 6.10 6.31
N PRO A 76 8.00 5.17 7.16
CA PRO A 76 7.45 5.53 8.46
C PRO A 76 8.50 6.24 9.32
N ILE A 77 8.07 7.32 10.01
CA ILE A 77 8.92 8.12 10.90
C ILE A 77 8.30 8.12 12.30
N LEU A 78 9.04 7.59 13.28
CA LEU A 78 8.76 7.71 14.71
C LEU A 78 9.60 8.85 15.29
N MET A 79 8.94 9.93 15.70
CA MET A 79 9.62 11.07 16.32
C MET A 79 9.82 10.82 17.81
N LEU A 80 11.02 11.12 18.32
CA LEU A 80 11.30 11.17 19.76
C LEU A 80 11.29 12.63 20.21
N THR A 81 10.47 12.99 21.18
CA THR A 81 10.28 14.40 21.59
C THR A 81 10.28 14.59 23.12
N ALA A 82 10.61 15.76 23.61
CA ALA A 82 10.51 16.12 25.02
C ALA A 82 9.06 16.45 25.42
N LYS A 83 8.73 16.30 26.71
CA LYS A 83 7.37 16.34 27.26
C LYS A 83 6.63 17.69 27.12
N ASP A 84 7.34 18.78 26.94
CA ASP A 84 6.78 20.15 27.06
C ASP A 84 6.24 20.75 25.76
N GLU A 85 6.26 20.01 24.64
CA GLU A 85 5.91 20.53 23.32
C GLU A 85 4.56 20.02 22.81
N VAL A 86 3.47 20.28 23.56
CA VAL A 86 2.09 20.01 23.10
C VAL A 86 1.79 20.75 21.78
N ASN A 87 2.36 21.94 21.57
CA ASN A 87 2.24 22.70 20.32
C ASN A 87 3.00 22.07 19.15
N ASP A 88 4.06 21.30 19.40
CA ASP A 88 4.84 20.65 18.36
C ASP A 88 4.20 19.35 17.83
N ARG A 89 3.30 18.73 18.61
CA ARG A 89 2.50 17.58 18.12
C ARG A 89 1.59 17.97 16.96
N VAL A 90 0.98 19.15 17.02
CA VAL A 90 0.12 19.65 15.93
C VAL A 90 0.96 19.96 14.70
N LYS A 91 2.10 20.65 14.88
CA LYS A 91 3.05 20.92 13.79
C LYS A 91 3.62 19.66 13.15
N GLY A 92 3.87 18.62 13.95
CA GLY A 92 4.49 17.40 13.45
C GLY A 92 3.55 16.52 12.63
N LEU A 93 2.26 16.49 12.97
CA LEU A 93 1.25 15.81 12.15
C LEU A 93 1.15 16.47 10.77
N ASP A 94 1.24 17.81 10.70
CA ASP A 94 1.24 18.57 9.44
C ASP A 94 2.54 18.36 8.63
N LEU A 95 3.65 18.00 9.28
CA LEU A 95 4.94 17.70 8.63
C LEU A 95 5.11 16.26 8.18
N GLY A 96 4.13 15.38 8.46
CA GLY A 96 4.08 14.02 7.93
C GLY A 96 4.83 12.97 8.75
N ALA A 97 5.06 13.17 10.05
CA ALA A 97 5.48 12.09 10.95
C ALA A 97 4.32 11.10 11.17
N ASP A 98 4.65 9.81 11.34
CA ASP A 98 3.64 8.75 11.46
C ASP A 98 3.27 8.42 12.91
N ASP A 99 4.18 8.66 13.87
CA ASP A 99 3.94 8.49 15.32
C ASP A 99 4.96 9.29 16.15
N TYR A 100 4.66 9.46 17.44
CA TYR A 100 5.47 10.19 18.42
C TYR A 100 5.66 9.40 19.69
N LEU A 101 6.85 9.54 20.29
CA LEU A 101 7.17 8.97 21.59
C LEU A 101 7.87 10.00 22.46
N ILE A 102 7.35 10.23 23.66
CA ILE A 102 7.85 11.26 24.57
C ILE A 102 9.04 10.71 25.38
N LYS A 103 10.14 11.46 25.43
CA LYS A 103 11.28 11.20 26.33
C LYS A 103 10.97 11.73 27.75
N PRO A 104 11.29 10.95 28.84
CA PRO A 104 11.81 9.59 28.81
C PRO A 104 10.72 8.55 28.50
N PHE A 105 11.07 7.50 27.78
CA PHE A 105 10.14 6.45 27.34
C PHE A 105 10.55 5.07 27.85
N ALA A 106 9.59 4.18 27.98
CA ALA A 106 9.85 2.76 28.20
C ALA A 106 10.27 2.07 26.90
N LEU A 107 11.27 1.20 26.98
CA LEU A 107 11.77 0.46 25.80
C LEU A 107 10.67 -0.38 25.17
N GLU A 108 9.84 -1.04 25.98
CA GLU A 108 8.71 -1.85 25.53
C GLU A 108 7.71 -1.04 24.70
N GLU A 109 7.46 0.22 25.07
CA GLU A 109 6.59 1.13 24.32
C GLU A 109 7.18 1.46 22.95
N LEU A 110 8.47 1.80 22.91
CA LEU A 110 9.19 2.05 21.65
C LEU A 110 9.10 0.83 20.73
N LEU A 111 9.42 -0.36 21.23
CA LEU A 111 9.38 -1.61 20.46
C LEU A 111 7.97 -1.93 19.96
N ALA A 112 6.92 -1.65 20.75
CA ALA A 112 5.53 -1.82 20.32
C ALA A 112 5.18 -0.88 19.15
N ARG A 113 5.57 0.41 19.21
CA ARG A 113 5.36 1.38 18.15
C ARG A 113 6.13 1.03 16.87
N VAL A 114 7.38 0.60 17.00
CA VAL A 114 8.21 0.11 15.88
C VAL A 114 7.49 -1.04 15.16
N ARG A 115 7.01 -2.05 15.89
CA ARG A 115 6.26 -3.17 15.28
C ARG A 115 4.99 -2.70 14.56
N VAL A 116 4.23 -1.77 15.13
CA VAL A 116 3.02 -1.22 14.50
C VAL A 116 3.35 -0.45 13.22
N LEU A 117 4.38 0.39 13.23
CA LEU A 117 4.78 1.19 12.07
C LEU A 117 5.33 0.31 10.93
N LEU A 118 6.16 -0.68 11.23
CA LEU A 118 6.66 -1.63 10.24
C LEU A 118 5.54 -2.50 9.66
N ARG A 119 4.59 -2.96 10.49
CA ARG A 119 3.41 -3.68 10.03
C ARG A 119 2.57 -2.81 9.09
N ARG A 120 2.26 -1.56 9.45
CA ARG A 120 1.53 -0.60 8.58
C ARG A 120 2.27 -0.32 7.27
N ARG A 121 3.61 -0.31 7.28
CA ARG A 121 4.40 -0.23 6.05
C ARG A 121 4.27 -1.49 5.21
N ASN A 122 4.41 -2.67 5.83
CA ASN A 122 4.24 -3.95 5.17
C ASN A 122 2.80 -4.09 4.65
N GLU A 123 1.80 -3.64 5.42
CA GLU A 123 0.40 -3.53 4.99
C GLU A 123 0.20 -2.44 3.91
N ARG A 124 1.04 -1.40 3.82
CA ARG A 124 1.08 -0.42 2.71
C ARG A 124 1.88 -0.91 1.51
N THR A 125 2.89 -1.77 1.70
CA THR A 125 3.61 -2.51 0.65
C THR A 125 2.90 -3.82 0.27
N GLU A 126 2.14 -4.38 1.19
CA GLU A 126 1.15 -5.43 1.09
C GLU A 126 -0.27 -4.86 1.23
N GLN A 127 -0.50 -3.54 1.10
CA GLN A 127 -1.85 -3.21 0.74
C GLN A 127 -2.12 -4.17 -0.42
N PRO A 128 -3.16 -4.98 -0.33
CA PRO A 128 -3.78 -5.41 -1.53
C PRO A 128 -3.92 -4.07 -2.26
N THR A 129 -3.11 -3.83 -3.26
CA THR A 129 -3.43 -2.85 -4.26
C THR A 129 -4.90 -3.12 -4.45
N ASN A 130 -5.76 -2.13 -4.26
CA ASN A 130 -7.17 -2.25 -4.58
C ASN A 130 -7.25 -2.64 -6.07
N ARG A 131 -6.22 -3.39 -6.46
CA ARG A 131 -5.89 -3.96 -7.76
C ARG A 131 -6.06 -5.45 -7.71
N LEU A 132 -6.96 -5.94 -8.48
CA LEU A 132 -7.08 -7.36 -8.76
C LEU A 132 -6.19 -7.70 -9.97
N HIS A 133 -5.47 -8.79 -9.86
CA HIS A 133 -4.67 -9.32 -10.96
C HIS A 133 -5.17 -10.70 -11.36
N TYR A 134 -5.35 -10.89 -12.64
CA TYR A 134 -5.63 -12.21 -13.20
C TYR A 134 -4.97 -12.34 -14.57
N ASP A 135 -4.06 -13.29 -14.72
CA ASP A 135 -3.22 -13.47 -15.91
C ASP A 135 -2.48 -12.14 -16.21
N ASN A 136 -2.66 -11.56 -17.37
CA ASN A 136 -2.06 -10.30 -17.78
C ASN A 136 -3.02 -9.08 -17.63
N ILE A 137 -4.11 -9.22 -16.88
CA ILE A 137 -5.05 -8.13 -16.58
C ILE A 137 -4.86 -7.62 -15.14
N THR A 138 -4.81 -6.32 -15.02
CA THR A 138 -4.83 -5.59 -13.75
C THR A 138 -6.05 -4.68 -13.72
N LEU A 139 -6.85 -4.79 -12.67
CA LEU A 139 -8.00 -3.94 -12.41
C LEU A 139 -7.75 -3.15 -11.13
N ASP A 140 -7.69 -1.83 -11.22
CA ASP A 140 -7.50 -0.90 -10.10
C ASP A 140 -8.88 -0.43 -9.62
N LEU A 141 -9.23 -0.77 -8.37
CA LEU A 141 -10.54 -0.44 -7.79
C LEU A 141 -10.64 1.02 -7.34
N ASP A 142 -9.51 1.68 -7.08
CA ASP A 142 -9.48 3.06 -6.62
C ASP A 142 -9.65 4.03 -7.79
N THR A 143 -8.92 3.81 -8.89
CA THR A 143 -9.00 4.64 -10.10
C THR A 143 -10.07 4.14 -11.07
N ARG A 144 -10.60 2.92 -10.90
CA ARG A 144 -11.47 2.19 -11.84
C ARG A 144 -10.85 2.00 -13.23
N GLU A 145 -9.51 1.96 -13.28
CA GLU A 145 -8.77 1.69 -14.49
C GLU A 145 -8.51 0.20 -14.67
N VAL A 146 -8.48 -0.24 -15.91
CA VAL A 146 -8.16 -1.62 -16.27
C VAL A 146 -7.02 -1.61 -17.27
N PHE A 147 -6.01 -2.40 -16.98
CA PHE A 147 -4.87 -2.59 -17.86
C PHE A 147 -4.76 -4.04 -18.29
N ARG A 148 -4.43 -4.29 -19.53
CA ARG A 148 -3.97 -5.58 -20.00
C ARG A 148 -2.52 -5.45 -20.46
N GLU A 149 -1.61 -6.14 -19.75
CA GLU A 149 -0.17 -5.86 -19.81
C GLU A 149 0.10 -4.38 -19.45
N SER A 150 0.52 -3.55 -20.40
CA SER A 150 0.74 -2.10 -20.19
C SER A 150 -0.29 -1.22 -20.91
N GLN A 151 -1.35 -1.81 -21.48
CA GLN A 151 -2.36 -1.08 -22.27
C GLN A 151 -3.61 -0.81 -21.43
N LEU A 152 -4.01 0.45 -21.37
CA LEU A 152 -5.26 0.85 -20.73
C LEU A 152 -6.45 0.35 -21.56
N ILE A 153 -7.42 -0.30 -20.91
CA ILE A 153 -8.68 -0.72 -21.49
C ILE A 153 -9.77 0.20 -20.96
N GLU A 154 -10.39 0.97 -21.81
CA GLU A 154 -11.51 1.84 -21.44
C GLU A 154 -12.79 1.03 -21.26
N LEU A 155 -13.25 0.87 -20.03
CA LEU A 155 -14.50 0.19 -19.68
C LEU A 155 -15.53 1.19 -19.19
N THR A 156 -16.78 0.96 -19.57
CA THR A 156 -17.92 1.62 -18.92
C THR A 156 -18.12 1.10 -17.50
N THR A 157 -18.89 1.80 -16.67
CA THR A 157 -19.15 1.39 -15.28
C THR A 157 -19.63 -0.06 -15.18
N LYS A 158 -20.59 -0.47 -16.02
CA LYS A 158 -21.14 -1.84 -15.99
C LYS A 158 -20.15 -2.91 -16.50
N GLU A 159 -19.33 -2.59 -17.49
CA GLU A 159 -18.27 -3.48 -17.98
C GLU A 159 -17.20 -3.67 -16.90
N PHE A 160 -16.83 -2.59 -16.20
CA PHE A 160 -15.90 -2.65 -15.08
C PHE A 160 -16.44 -3.51 -13.93
N ASP A 161 -17.70 -3.26 -13.50
CA ASP A 161 -18.33 -4.02 -12.41
C ASP A 161 -18.44 -5.51 -12.77
N LEU A 162 -18.71 -5.84 -14.03
CA LEU A 162 -18.77 -7.20 -14.54
C LEU A 162 -17.40 -7.88 -14.52
N LEU A 163 -16.35 -7.18 -14.98
CA LEU A 163 -14.98 -7.69 -14.92
C LEU A 163 -14.52 -7.87 -13.48
N HIS A 164 -14.82 -6.91 -12.61
CA HIS A 164 -14.54 -6.98 -11.18
C HIS A 164 -15.19 -8.22 -10.54
N LEU A 165 -16.46 -8.47 -10.80
CA LEU A 165 -17.17 -9.67 -10.33
C LEU A 165 -16.46 -10.97 -10.76
N PHE A 166 -16.02 -11.05 -12.00
CA PHE A 166 -15.26 -12.20 -12.51
C PHE A 166 -13.90 -12.33 -11.83
N MET A 167 -13.17 -11.22 -11.65
CA MET A 167 -11.85 -11.22 -11.02
C MET A 167 -11.90 -11.51 -9.52
N GLN A 168 -13.03 -11.28 -8.85
CA GLN A 168 -13.27 -11.76 -7.49
C GLN A 168 -13.54 -13.26 -7.41
N ASN A 169 -13.92 -13.89 -8.53
CA ASN A 169 -14.31 -15.30 -8.59
C ASN A 169 -13.53 -16.04 -9.71
N PRO A 170 -12.19 -16.02 -9.73
CA PRO A 170 -11.42 -16.63 -10.80
C PRO A 170 -11.64 -18.14 -10.83
N LYS A 171 -11.71 -18.69 -12.03
CA LYS A 171 -11.92 -20.12 -12.29
C LYS A 171 -13.27 -20.68 -11.80
N ARG A 172 -14.13 -19.88 -11.20
CA ARG A 172 -15.47 -20.26 -10.77
C ARG A 172 -16.50 -19.93 -11.84
N VAL A 173 -17.37 -20.86 -12.16
CA VAL A 173 -18.51 -20.60 -13.06
C VAL A 173 -19.55 -19.81 -12.31
N LEU A 174 -19.89 -18.65 -12.83
CA LEU A 174 -20.99 -17.80 -12.34
C LEU A 174 -22.20 -18.00 -13.22
N SER A 175 -23.33 -18.37 -12.60
CA SER A 175 -24.58 -18.52 -13.34
C SER A 175 -25.10 -17.17 -13.81
N ARG A 176 -25.96 -17.18 -14.85
CA ARG A 176 -26.64 -16.01 -15.36
C ARG A 176 -27.33 -15.23 -14.24
N ASP A 177 -28.08 -15.93 -13.39
CA ASP A 177 -28.87 -15.30 -12.33
C ASP A 177 -27.99 -14.60 -11.29
N ILE A 178 -26.89 -15.24 -10.88
CA ILE A 178 -25.92 -14.63 -9.96
C ILE A 178 -25.32 -13.34 -10.57
N ILE A 179 -24.94 -13.38 -11.85
CA ILE A 179 -24.37 -12.20 -12.51
C ILE A 179 -25.40 -11.08 -12.63
N MET A 180 -26.63 -11.41 -13.05
CA MET A 180 -27.72 -10.46 -13.17
C MET A 180 -28.04 -9.79 -11.84
N GLU A 181 -28.21 -10.57 -10.79
CA GLU A 181 -28.47 -10.07 -9.44
C GLU A 181 -27.37 -9.11 -8.96
N LYS A 182 -26.08 -9.51 -9.11
CA LYS A 182 -24.94 -8.73 -8.61
C LYS A 182 -24.70 -7.44 -9.38
N ILE A 183 -24.95 -7.41 -10.69
CA ILE A 183 -24.62 -6.27 -11.56
C ILE A 183 -25.83 -5.36 -11.80
N TRP A 184 -27.03 -5.91 -11.90
CA TRP A 184 -28.26 -5.16 -12.20
C TRP A 184 -29.26 -5.11 -11.04
N GLY A 185 -29.13 -5.97 -10.05
CA GLY A 185 -30.02 -6.06 -8.88
C GLY A 185 -31.19 -7.02 -9.09
N TYR A 186 -31.89 -7.33 -7.99
CA TYR A 186 -33.00 -8.29 -7.97
C TYR A 186 -34.22 -7.88 -8.81
N ASP A 187 -34.49 -6.58 -8.90
CA ASP A 187 -35.70 -6.02 -9.52
C ASP A 187 -35.48 -5.63 -10.99
N TYR A 188 -34.40 -6.12 -11.61
CA TYR A 188 -34.14 -5.78 -13.01
C TYR A 188 -35.14 -6.45 -13.95
N SER A 189 -36.04 -5.67 -14.51
CA SER A 189 -37.07 -6.08 -15.48
C SER A 189 -36.70 -5.74 -16.95
N GLY A 190 -35.41 -5.45 -17.22
CA GLY A 190 -34.93 -5.09 -18.55
C GLY A 190 -34.85 -6.25 -19.54
N GLU A 191 -34.25 -5.99 -20.71
CA GLU A 191 -34.13 -6.98 -21.79
C GLU A 191 -33.43 -8.27 -21.35
N SER A 192 -33.94 -9.40 -21.79
CA SER A 192 -33.44 -10.73 -21.38
C SER A 192 -32.04 -11.04 -21.87
N ASN A 193 -31.48 -10.29 -22.86
CA ASN A 193 -30.16 -10.52 -23.47
C ASN A 193 -29.09 -9.50 -23.03
N VAL A 194 -29.40 -8.64 -22.05
CA VAL A 194 -28.45 -7.59 -21.60
C VAL A 194 -27.10 -8.13 -21.19
N LEU A 195 -27.06 -9.22 -20.45
CA LEU A 195 -25.83 -9.87 -20.01
C LEU A 195 -24.96 -10.31 -21.20
N GLU A 196 -25.56 -10.93 -22.20
CA GLU A 196 -24.88 -11.43 -23.40
C GLU A 196 -24.23 -10.27 -24.18
N VAL A 197 -24.91 -9.12 -24.26
CA VAL A 197 -24.38 -7.91 -24.87
C VAL A 197 -23.15 -7.41 -24.10
N TYR A 198 -23.22 -7.28 -22.76
CA TYR A 198 -22.09 -6.82 -21.97
C TYR A 198 -20.92 -7.83 -21.96
N ILE A 199 -21.18 -9.13 -21.97
CA ILE A 199 -20.15 -10.15 -22.15
C ILE A 199 -19.46 -10.01 -23.50
N ALA A 200 -20.21 -9.74 -24.58
CA ALA A 200 -19.63 -9.54 -25.91
C ALA A 200 -18.75 -8.28 -25.96
N LEU A 201 -19.25 -7.15 -25.43
CA LEU A 201 -18.50 -5.90 -25.35
C LEU A 201 -17.21 -6.04 -24.50
N LEU A 202 -17.32 -6.68 -23.35
CA LEU A 202 -16.17 -6.88 -22.48
C LEU A 202 -15.11 -7.80 -23.12
N ARG A 203 -15.56 -8.87 -23.83
CA ARG A 203 -14.66 -9.70 -24.63
C ARG A 203 -13.97 -8.90 -25.72
N GLN A 204 -14.72 -8.13 -26.52
CA GLN A 204 -14.16 -7.31 -27.58
C GLN A 204 -13.02 -6.43 -27.06
N LYS A 205 -13.25 -5.72 -25.95
CA LYS A 205 -12.25 -4.81 -25.35
C LYS A 205 -11.06 -5.55 -24.72
N THR A 206 -11.32 -6.66 -24.04
CA THR A 206 -10.24 -7.44 -23.42
C THR A 206 -9.46 -8.30 -24.40
N GLU A 207 -9.99 -8.64 -25.57
CA GLU A 207 -9.33 -9.41 -26.64
C GLU A 207 -8.68 -8.49 -27.70
N GLU A 208 -8.78 -7.16 -27.56
CA GLU A 208 -8.08 -6.20 -28.43
C GLU A 208 -6.58 -6.51 -28.49
N TYR A 209 -5.95 -6.12 -29.57
CA TYR A 209 -4.51 -6.36 -29.84
C TYR A 209 -4.10 -7.85 -29.91
N GLY A 210 -5.05 -8.75 -30.18
CA GLY A 210 -4.78 -10.17 -30.35
C GLY A 210 -4.62 -10.97 -29.04
N HIS A 211 -5.06 -10.40 -27.93
CA HIS A 211 -5.04 -11.10 -26.67
C HIS A 211 -6.04 -12.28 -26.64
N LYS A 212 -5.64 -13.35 -25.94
CA LYS A 212 -6.49 -14.55 -25.78
C LYS A 212 -7.73 -14.25 -24.92
N ARG A 213 -8.80 -15.00 -25.23
CA ARG A 213 -10.07 -14.94 -24.50
C ARG A 213 -9.92 -15.44 -23.07
N ILE A 214 -10.29 -14.60 -22.10
CA ILE A 214 -10.25 -14.95 -20.67
C ILE A 214 -11.66 -15.18 -20.09
N ILE A 215 -12.72 -14.61 -20.66
CA ILE A 215 -14.09 -14.84 -20.23
C ILE A 215 -14.71 -15.90 -21.14
N GLN A 216 -14.92 -17.09 -20.61
CA GLN A 216 -15.43 -18.23 -21.36
C GLN A 216 -16.89 -18.54 -21.03
N THR A 217 -17.64 -19.06 -22.00
CA THR A 217 -19.01 -19.53 -21.80
C THR A 217 -18.97 -21.00 -21.43
N VAL A 218 -19.63 -21.36 -20.33
CA VAL A 218 -19.91 -22.74 -19.96
C VAL A 218 -21.36 -23.02 -20.31
N ARG A 219 -21.58 -23.77 -21.40
CA ARG A 219 -22.93 -24.02 -21.93
C ARG A 219 -23.87 -24.58 -20.86
N GLY A 220 -25.04 -23.96 -20.72
CA GLY A 220 -26.05 -24.36 -19.73
C GLY A 220 -25.74 -24.01 -18.28
N ALA A 221 -24.56 -23.42 -17.97
CA ALA A 221 -24.13 -23.11 -16.59
C ALA A 221 -23.83 -21.62 -16.37
N GLY A 222 -23.32 -20.89 -17.38
CA GLY A 222 -22.98 -19.46 -17.22
C GLY A 222 -21.64 -19.09 -17.82
N TYR A 223 -20.88 -18.24 -17.10
CA TYR A 223 -19.62 -17.68 -17.57
C TYR A 223 -18.53 -17.87 -16.52
N VAL A 224 -17.28 -17.93 -16.96
CA VAL A 224 -16.12 -18.11 -16.08
C VAL A 224 -14.93 -17.30 -16.59
N LEU A 225 -14.20 -16.69 -15.65
CA LEU A 225 -12.89 -16.10 -15.93
C LEU A 225 -11.83 -17.20 -15.80
N ARG A 226 -11.23 -17.59 -16.91
CA ARG A 226 -10.09 -18.52 -16.95
C ARG A 226 -9.25 -18.28 -18.20
N GLY A 227 -7.92 -18.24 -18.02
CA GLY A 227 -6.97 -18.28 -19.12
C GLY A 227 -7.08 -19.62 -19.87
N GLU A 228 -6.63 -19.65 -21.10
CA GLU A 228 -6.37 -20.94 -21.78
C GLU A 228 -5.10 -21.55 -21.16
N ASN A 229 -5.19 -22.81 -20.73
CA ASN A 229 -4.02 -23.61 -20.39
C ASN A 229 -3.18 -23.88 -21.63
#